data_227d93ba4cd193d0149ceb9aec667622
#
_entry.id   227d93ba4cd193d0149ceb9aec667622
#
_cell.length_a   1.000
_cell.length_b   1.000
_cell.length_c   1.000
_cell.angle_alpha   90.00
_cell.angle_beta   90.00
_cell.angle_gamma   90.00
#
_symmetry.space_group_name_H-M   'P 1'
#
loop_
_entity.id
_entity.type
_entity.pdbx_description
1 polymer ?
#
loop_
_entity_poly.entity_id
_entity_poly.type
_entity_poly.pdbx_seq_one_letter_code
_entity_poly.pdbx_strand_id
1 'polypeptide(L)'
;MKSNIIELGEFFHKNKFIPLILHWFKKNQRNLYWRKNRSLYLTYLSEIMLQQTTVKTVENKISEIINIFPSFNSFKTKKLEHLLKVWSGLGYYNRAENLFKAVTIINNMYNGELPDNRDSLISLPGVGKYTSSAILAIGHNKKSFPVDVNVKRLIQRLSGLILKDDEVEYICLLYTSPSPRDSDQ
;
A
#
# COMPACT_ATOMS: atom_id res chain seq x y z
N MET A 1 8.57 22.67 -17.34
CA MET A 1 8.16 21.48 -16.57
C MET A 1 7.76 21.84 -15.13
N LYS A 2 8.64 22.45 -14.29
CA LYS A 2 8.24 22.88 -12.92
C LYS A 2 7.06 23.86 -12.89
N SER A 3 6.99 24.82 -13.84
CA SER A 3 5.87 25.77 -13.97
C SER A 3 4.53 25.06 -14.16
N ASN A 4 4.45 24.09 -15.07
CA ASN A 4 3.21 23.35 -15.36
C ASN A 4 2.73 22.49 -14.18
N ILE A 5 3.68 22.01 -13.35
CA ILE A 5 3.36 21.23 -12.13
C ILE A 5 2.75 22.16 -11.06
N ILE A 6 3.27 23.38 -10.92
CA ILE A 6 2.76 24.39 -9.98
C ILE A 6 1.34 24.82 -10.42
N GLU A 7 1.15 25.14 -11.69
CA GLU A 7 -0.15 25.51 -12.25
C GLU A 7 -1.21 24.40 -12.07
N LEU A 8 -0.82 23.15 -12.25
CA LEU A 8 -1.70 21.99 -12.01
C LEU A 8 -2.14 21.90 -10.56
N GLY A 9 -1.23 22.17 -9.64
CA GLY A 9 -1.56 22.15 -8.23
C GLY A 9 -2.46 23.30 -7.81
N GLU A 10 -2.22 24.49 -8.30
CA GLU A 10 -3.12 25.62 -8.10
C GLU A 10 -4.52 25.31 -8.65
N PHE A 11 -4.61 24.63 -9.80
CA PHE A 11 -5.87 24.16 -10.36
C PHE A 11 -6.60 23.22 -9.40
N PHE A 12 -5.93 22.22 -8.81
CA PHE A 12 -6.56 21.29 -7.86
C PHE A 12 -7.01 21.99 -6.58
N HIS A 13 -6.23 22.94 -6.09
CA HIS A 13 -6.55 23.71 -4.90
C HIS A 13 -7.74 24.68 -5.15
N LYS A 14 -7.67 25.45 -6.23
CA LYS A 14 -8.68 26.45 -6.62
C LYS A 14 -10.06 25.82 -6.87
N ASN A 15 -10.10 24.64 -7.47
CA ASN A 15 -11.34 23.96 -7.82
C ASN A 15 -11.92 23.08 -6.70
N LYS A 16 -11.38 23.15 -5.47
CA LYS A 16 -11.84 22.33 -4.33
C LYS A 16 -11.92 20.82 -4.64
N PHE A 17 -11.04 20.35 -5.52
CA PHE A 17 -11.09 18.98 -6.03
C PHE A 17 -10.83 17.94 -4.92
N ILE A 18 -9.88 18.24 -4.02
CA ILE A 18 -9.52 17.37 -2.91
C ILE A 18 -10.70 17.14 -1.95
N PRO A 19 -11.38 18.18 -1.43
CA PRO A 19 -12.56 18.00 -0.58
C PRO A 19 -13.67 17.17 -1.26
N LEU A 20 -13.89 17.35 -2.57
CA LEU A 20 -14.87 16.57 -3.32
C LEU A 20 -14.51 15.08 -3.38
N ILE A 21 -13.23 14.75 -3.68
CA ILE A 21 -12.74 13.38 -3.69
C ILE A 21 -12.86 12.75 -2.30
N LEU A 22 -12.47 13.45 -1.24
CA LEU A 22 -12.54 12.96 0.12
C LEU A 22 -13.99 12.70 0.55
N HIS A 23 -14.91 13.63 0.24
CA HIS A 23 -16.34 13.44 0.51
C HIS A 23 -16.89 12.21 -0.23
N TRP A 24 -16.58 12.10 -1.52
CA TRP A 24 -16.97 10.94 -2.32
C TRP A 24 -16.39 9.64 -1.75
N PHE A 25 -15.10 9.63 -1.39
CA PHE A 25 -14.44 8.46 -0.82
C PHE A 25 -15.08 8.03 0.51
N LYS A 26 -15.34 8.95 1.42
CA LYS A 26 -16.02 8.65 2.70
C LYS A 26 -17.36 7.95 2.46
N LYS A 27 -18.11 8.37 1.44
CA LYS A 27 -19.42 7.77 1.10
C LYS A 27 -19.33 6.43 0.36
N ASN A 28 -18.27 6.24 -0.46
CA ASN A 28 -18.18 5.11 -1.40
C ASN A 28 -17.05 4.13 -1.10
N GLN A 29 -16.30 4.32 0.00
CA GLN A 29 -15.22 3.40 0.34
C GLN A 29 -15.73 1.99 0.61
N ARG A 30 -15.01 1.00 0.06
CA ARG A 30 -15.31 -0.40 0.29
C ARG A 30 -14.97 -0.78 1.73
N ASN A 31 -15.88 -1.56 2.35
CA ASN A 31 -15.73 -2.07 3.69
C ASN A 31 -14.86 -3.32 3.71
N LEU A 32 -13.54 -3.17 3.67
CA LEU A 32 -12.58 -4.26 3.58
C LEU A 32 -12.03 -4.62 4.97
N TYR A 33 -11.81 -5.91 5.22
CA TYR A 33 -11.32 -6.42 6.50
C TYR A 33 -10.06 -5.69 6.99
N TRP A 34 -9.05 -5.52 6.11
CA TRP A 34 -7.78 -4.85 6.42
C TRP A 34 -7.87 -3.33 6.55
N ARG A 35 -9.00 -2.73 6.18
CA ARG A 35 -9.29 -1.32 6.43
C ARG A 35 -9.92 -1.09 7.79
N LYS A 36 -10.72 -2.05 8.27
CA LYS A 36 -11.34 -2.00 9.61
C LYS A 36 -10.34 -2.33 10.71
N ASN A 37 -9.56 -3.39 10.49
CA ASN A 37 -8.62 -3.92 11.49
C ASN A 37 -7.20 -3.47 11.16
N ARG A 38 -6.94 -2.16 11.25
CA ARG A 38 -5.67 -1.57 10.84
C ARG A 38 -4.53 -1.99 11.75
N SER A 39 -3.49 -2.58 11.16
CA SER A 39 -2.19 -2.82 11.76
C SER A 39 -1.13 -2.79 10.68
N LEU A 40 0.13 -2.58 11.06
CA LEU A 40 1.26 -2.65 10.12
C LEU A 40 1.34 -4.03 9.46
N TYR A 41 1.13 -5.08 10.22
CA TYR A 41 1.10 -6.46 9.70
C TYR A 41 0.01 -6.65 8.64
N LEU A 42 -1.23 -6.23 8.94
CA LEU A 42 -2.34 -6.36 7.98
C LEU A 42 -2.17 -5.48 6.76
N THR A 43 -1.63 -4.29 6.91
CA THR A 43 -1.30 -3.43 5.77
C THR A 43 -0.27 -4.14 4.88
N TYR A 44 0.82 -4.63 5.44
CA TYR A 44 1.84 -5.36 4.70
C TYR A 44 1.29 -6.61 4.01
N LEU A 45 0.59 -7.47 4.77
CA LEU A 45 0.02 -8.72 4.27
C LEU A 45 -0.96 -8.45 3.11
N SER A 46 -1.89 -7.51 3.29
CA SER A 46 -2.89 -7.20 2.26
C SER A 46 -2.25 -6.61 0.99
N GLU A 47 -1.24 -5.75 1.11
CA GLU A 47 -0.53 -5.20 -0.05
C GLU A 47 0.17 -6.29 -0.86
N ILE A 48 0.82 -7.26 -0.21
CA ILE A 48 1.43 -8.42 -0.91
C ILE A 48 0.36 -9.32 -1.53
N MET A 49 -0.74 -9.59 -0.84
CA MET A 49 -1.83 -10.43 -1.36
C MET A 49 -2.53 -9.80 -2.57
N LEU A 50 -2.67 -8.48 -2.58
CA LEU A 50 -3.33 -7.72 -3.65
C LEU A 50 -2.49 -7.57 -4.92
N GLN A 51 -1.19 -7.88 -4.88
CA GLN A 51 -0.37 -7.90 -6.09
C GLN A 51 -0.95 -8.90 -7.10
N GLN A 52 -1.46 -8.39 -8.24
CA GLN A 52 -2.04 -9.20 -9.33
C GLN A 52 -3.20 -10.14 -8.89
N THR A 53 -3.89 -9.81 -7.80
CA THR A 53 -5.03 -10.58 -7.31
C THR A 53 -6.21 -9.65 -7.04
N THR A 54 -7.42 -10.10 -7.34
CA THR A 54 -8.62 -9.28 -7.13
C THR A 54 -8.92 -9.11 -5.64
N VAL A 55 -9.52 -7.97 -5.28
CA VAL A 55 -9.93 -7.69 -3.90
C VAL A 55 -10.84 -8.79 -3.36
N LYS A 56 -11.81 -9.27 -4.14
CA LYS A 56 -12.75 -10.33 -3.74
C LYS A 56 -12.02 -11.63 -3.37
N THR A 57 -11.01 -12.01 -4.15
CA THR A 57 -10.21 -13.21 -3.87
C THR A 57 -9.42 -13.06 -2.57
N VAL A 58 -8.84 -11.86 -2.34
CA VAL A 58 -8.10 -11.58 -1.09
C VAL A 58 -9.05 -11.57 0.11
N GLU A 59 -10.24 -10.96 0.01
CA GLU A 59 -11.24 -10.96 1.09
C GLU A 59 -11.63 -12.38 1.53
N ASN A 60 -11.78 -13.29 0.58
CA ASN A 60 -12.14 -14.69 0.87
C ASN A 60 -11.01 -15.47 1.54
N LYS A 61 -9.76 -15.04 1.38
CA LYS A 61 -8.57 -15.80 1.83
C LYS A 61 -7.83 -15.21 3.03
N ILE A 62 -7.92 -13.91 3.23
CA ILE A 62 -7.11 -13.22 4.24
C ILE A 62 -7.35 -13.76 5.66
N SER A 63 -8.59 -14.12 5.98
CA SER A 63 -8.95 -14.66 7.30
C SER A 63 -8.28 -16.02 7.58
N GLU A 64 -8.19 -16.89 6.57
CA GLU A 64 -7.48 -18.18 6.71
C GLU A 64 -6.00 -17.98 7.01
N ILE A 65 -5.36 -17.02 6.31
CA ILE A 65 -3.94 -16.72 6.51
C ILE A 65 -3.72 -16.12 7.91
N ILE A 66 -4.55 -15.18 8.34
CA ILE A 66 -4.44 -14.54 9.66
C ILE A 66 -4.65 -15.54 10.80
N ASN A 67 -5.56 -16.50 10.65
CA ASN A 67 -5.78 -17.54 11.66
C ASN A 67 -4.53 -18.39 11.91
N ILE A 68 -3.72 -18.62 10.88
CA ILE A 68 -2.48 -19.41 11.00
C ILE A 68 -1.27 -18.51 11.26
N PHE A 69 -1.25 -17.34 10.66
CA PHE A 69 -0.16 -16.34 10.73
C PHE A 69 -0.71 -14.99 11.23
N PRO A 70 -1.05 -14.85 12.53
CA PRO A 70 -1.67 -13.62 13.05
C PRO A 70 -0.72 -12.42 13.17
N SER A 71 0.60 -12.61 13.07
CA SER A 71 1.61 -11.56 13.19
C SER A 71 2.92 -11.95 12.51
N PHE A 72 3.87 -11.03 12.36
CA PHE A 72 5.21 -11.33 11.88
C PHE A 72 5.88 -12.42 12.73
N ASN A 73 5.76 -12.34 14.04
CA ASN A 73 6.38 -13.31 14.96
C ASN A 73 5.84 -14.75 14.80
N SER A 74 4.61 -14.92 14.34
CA SER A 74 4.03 -16.24 14.14
C SER A 74 4.73 -17.08 13.06
N PHE A 75 5.46 -16.43 12.16
CA PHE A 75 6.27 -17.12 11.14
C PHE A 75 7.50 -17.82 11.71
N LYS A 76 7.99 -17.43 12.90
CA LYS A 76 9.17 -18.05 13.54
C LYS A 76 8.98 -19.55 13.85
N THR A 77 7.76 -19.96 14.13
CA THR A 77 7.41 -21.33 14.51
C THR A 77 6.80 -22.14 13.38
N LYS A 78 6.69 -21.57 12.18
CA LYS A 78 6.02 -22.20 11.04
C LYS A 78 6.96 -22.30 9.84
N LYS A 79 6.68 -23.29 8.98
CA LYS A 79 7.43 -23.53 7.75
C LYS A 79 6.72 -22.88 6.56
N LEU A 80 7.47 -22.64 5.48
CA LEU A 80 6.95 -22.13 4.21
C LEU A 80 5.77 -22.98 3.68
N GLU A 81 5.82 -24.30 3.86
CA GLU A 81 4.78 -25.23 3.40
C GLU A 81 3.40 -24.89 4.01
N HIS A 82 3.36 -24.46 5.27
CA HIS A 82 2.10 -24.03 5.90
C HIS A 82 1.52 -22.79 5.23
N LEU A 83 2.38 -21.84 4.82
CA LEU A 83 1.94 -20.66 4.09
C LEU A 83 1.47 -21.03 2.68
N LEU A 84 2.21 -21.85 1.95
CA LEU A 84 1.83 -22.29 0.60
C LEU A 84 0.51 -23.04 0.59
N LYS A 85 0.23 -23.84 1.62
CA LYS A 85 -1.05 -24.54 1.76
C LYS A 85 -2.23 -23.57 1.85
N VAL A 86 -2.15 -22.56 2.70
CA VAL A 86 -3.24 -21.57 2.86
C VAL A 86 -3.27 -20.54 1.74
N TRP A 87 -2.15 -20.36 1.00
CA TRP A 87 -2.07 -19.49 -0.17
C TRP A 87 -2.78 -20.05 -1.40
N SER A 88 -3.14 -21.34 -1.36
CA SER A 88 -3.84 -22.01 -2.48
C SER A 88 -5.10 -21.21 -2.88
N GLY A 89 -5.26 -21.01 -4.19
CA GLY A 89 -6.33 -20.20 -4.76
C GLY A 89 -6.00 -18.71 -4.98
N LEU A 90 -4.89 -18.19 -4.43
CA LEU A 90 -4.43 -16.82 -4.70
C LEU A 90 -3.57 -16.72 -5.98
N GLY A 91 -2.95 -17.82 -6.41
CA GLY A 91 -2.00 -17.85 -7.52
C GLY A 91 -0.68 -17.14 -7.21
N TYR A 92 0.21 -17.08 -8.21
CA TYR A 92 1.51 -16.39 -8.11
C TYR A 92 2.26 -16.73 -6.82
N TYR A 93 2.60 -18.01 -6.62
CA TYR A 93 3.17 -18.57 -5.40
C TYR A 93 4.51 -17.94 -4.98
N ASN A 94 5.27 -17.37 -5.93
CA ASN A 94 6.46 -16.59 -5.65
C ASN A 94 6.21 -15.43 -4.65
N ARG A 95 4.97 -14.91 -4.58
CA ARG A 95 4.61 -13.88 -3.58
C ARG A 95 4.58 -14.46 -2.17
N ALA A 96 4.06 -15.68 -2.00
CA ALA A 96 4.08 -16.36 -0.71
C ALA A 96 5.52 -16.68 -0.26
N GLU A 97 6.36 -17.11 -1.17
CA GLU A 97 7.78 -17.35 -0.89
C GLU A 97 8.50 -16.06 -0.49
N ASN A 98 8.28 -14.98 -1.26
CA ASN A 98 8.84 -13.67 -0.96
C ASN A 98 8.30 -13.11 0.37
N LEU A 99 7.02 -13.26 0.66
CA LEU A 99 6.41 -12.90 1.94
C LEU A 99 7.11 -13.64 3.09
N PHE A 100 7.30 -14.95 2.96
CA PHE A 100 7.95 -15.76 3.99
C PHE A 100 9.41 -15.32 4.22
N LYS A 101 10.19 -15.13 3.14
CA LYS A 101 11.57 -14.63 3.20
C LYS A 101 11.63 -13.23 3.84
N ALA A 102 10.76 -12.32 3.41
CA ALA A 102 10.72 -10.96 3.93
C ALA A 102 10.36 -10.92 5.42
N VAL A 103 9.38 -11.72 5.86
CA VAL A 103 9.02 -11.82 7.28
C VAL A 103 10.14 -12.44 8.10
N THR A 104 10.90 -13.38 7.54
CA THR A 104 12.11 -13.90 8.20
C THR A 104 13.14 -12.80 8.43
N ILE A 105 13.38 -11.95 7.42
CA ILE A 105 14.26 -10.76 7.54
C ILE A 105 13.72 -9.80 8.60
N ILE A 106 12.42 -9.48 8.57
CA ILE A 106 11.77 -8.59 9.55
C ILE A 106 11.97 -9.12 10.97
N ASN A 107 11.78 -10.41 11.17
CA ASN A 107 11.96 -11.02 12.49
C ASN A 107 13.42 -11.02 12.98
N ASN A 108 14.37 -11.23 12.09
CA ASN A 108 15.79 -11.40 12.46
C ASN A 108 16.53 -10.07 12.55
N MET A 109 16.25 -9.13 11.63
CA MET A 109 16.98 -7.86 11.52
C MET A 109 16.26 -6.68 12.15
N TYR A 110 14.92 -6.76 12.28
CA TYR A 110 14.07 -5.67 12.76
C TYR A 110 13.21 -6.07 13.97
N ASN A 111 13.58 -7.15 14.68
CA ASN A 111 12.89 -7.63 15.90
C ASN A 111 11.37 -7.85 15.74
N GLY A 112 10.91 -8.18 14.52
CA GLY A 112 9.50 -8.36 14.21
C GLY A 112 8.74 -7.06 13.96
N GLU A 113 9.43 -5.93 13.84
CA GLU A 113 8.86 -4.63 13.49
C GLU A 113 9.09 -4.33 12.01
N LEU A 114 8.06 -3.87 11.32
CA LEU A 114 8.16 -3.52 9.90
C LEU A 114 8.99 -2.24 9.74
N PRO A 115 10.03 -2.22 8.87
CA PRO A 115 10.82 -1.01 8.65
C PRO A 115 9.95 0.19 8.24
N ASP A 116 10.36 1.37 8.66
CA ASP A 116 9.61 2.61 8.49
C ASP A 116 10.29 3.62 7.53
N ASN A 117 11.24 3.14 6.74
CA ASN A 117 11.91 3.91 5.68
C ASN A 117 11.89 3.15 4.35
N ARG A 118 11.94 3.91 3.25
CA ARG A 118 11.76 3.39 1.89
C ARG A 118 12.84 2.37 1.50
N ASP A 119 14.09 2.66 1.79
CA ASP A 119 15.22 1.82 1.34
C ASP A 119 15.18 0.45 2.02
N SER A 120 14.97 0.41 3.32
CA SER A 120 14.80 -0.85 4.07
C SER A 120 13.57 -1.63 3.61
N LEU A 121 12.45 -0.96 3.28
CA LEU A 121 11.27 -1.63 2.76
C LEU A 121 11.53 -2.24 1.38
N ILE A 122 12.18 -1.49 0.46
CA ILE A 122 12.50 -1.99 -0.90
C ILE A 122 13.50 -3.13 -0.86
N SER A 123 14.36 -3.21 0.15
CA SER A 123 15.29 -4.36 0.31
C SER A 123 14.60 -5.67 0.67
N LEU A 124 13.34 -5.62 1.12
CA LEU A 124 12.56 -6.83 1.45
C LEU A 124 12.10 -7.54 0.16
N PRO A 125 12.23 -8.87 0.07
CA PRO A 125 11.73 -9.65 -1.05
C PRO A 125 10.26 -9.38 -1.35
N GLY A 126 9.94 -9.10 -2.61
CA GLY A 126 8.57 -8.84 -3.06
C GLY A 126 8.04 -7.41 -2.79
N VAL A 127 8.84 -6.53 -2.21
CA VAL A 127 8.48 -5.13 -1.96
C VAL A 127 9.11 -4.22 -3.01
N GLY A 128 8.28 -3.68 -3.91
CA GLY A 128 8.67 -2.69 -4.91
C GLY A 128 8.36 -1.25 -4.46
N LYS A 129 8.61 -0.28 -5.35
CA LYS A 129 8.35 1.15 -5.10
C LYS A 129 6.91 1.44 -4.67
N TYR A 130 5.93 0.87 -5.37
CA TYR A 130 4.51 1.02 -5.02
C TYR A 130 4.22 0.48 -3.61
N THR A 131 4.60 -0.78 -3.36
CA THR A 131 4.32 -1.45 -2.07
C THR A 131 5.00 -0.74 -0.91
N SER A 132 6.25 -0.28 -1.07
CA SER A 132 6.94 0.49 -0.04
C SER A 132 6.23 1.83 0.25
N SER A 133 5.79 2.54 -0.79
CA SER A 133 5.04 3.78 -0.62
C SER A 133 3.68 3.55 0.05
N ALA A 134 2.97 2.48 -0.29
CA ALA A 134 1.70 2.11 0.34
C ALA A 134 1.89 1.76 1.83
N ILE A 135 2.93 1.00 2.18
CA ILE A 135 3.26 0.67 3.57
C ILE A 135 3.57 1.94 4.37
N LEU A 136 4.39 2.85 3.80
CA LEU A 136 4.73 4.11 4.47
C LEU A 136 3.50 4.99 4.69
N ALA A 137 2.69 5.19 3.65
CA ALA A 137 1.52 6.07 3.72
C ALA A 137 0.40 5.48 4.58
N ILE A 138 0.07 4.18 4.36
CA ILE A 138 -1.10 3.54 4.97
C ILE A 138 -0.76 2.93 6.33
N GLY A 139 0.41 2.30 6.44
CA GLY A 139 0.84 1.61 7.65
C GLY A 139 1.48 2.55 8.66
N HIS A 140 2.51 3.27 8.23
CA HIS A 140 3.30 4.14 9.11
C HIS A 140 2.79 5.59 9.21
N ASN A 141 1.75 5.94 8.46
CA ASN A 141 1.22 7.32 8.37
C ASN A 141 2.30 8.36 8.00
N LYS A 142 3.27 7.95 7.16
CA LYS A 142 4.34 8.82 6.68
C LYS A 142 3.98 9.49 5.36
N LYS A 143 4.58 10.65 5.09
CA LYS A 143 4.42 11.36 3.83
C LYS A 143 5.01 10.54 2.68
N SER A 144 4.15 9.79 2.00
CA SER A 144 4.45 8.95 0.83
C SER A 144 3.18 8.75 0.02
N PHE A 145 3.31 8.53 -1.27
CA PHE A 145 2.15 8.32 -2.14
C PHE A 145 2.38 7.12 -3.07
N PRO A 146 1.56 6.06 -2.98
CA PRO A 146 1.67 4.90 -3.85
C PRO A 146 1.13 5.23 -5.26
N VAL A 147 2.01 5.33 -6.23
CA VAL A 147 1.65 5.58 -7.64
C VAL A 147 1.42 4.25 -8.35
N ASP A 148 0.18 3.96 -8.66
CA ASP A 148 -0.20 2.87 -9.54
C ASP A 148 -0.52 3.38 -10.96
N VAL A 149 -0.79 2.44 -11.88
CA VAL A 149 -1.14 2.76 -13.27
C VAL A 149 -2.41 3.63 -13.37
N ASN A 150 -3.37 3.48 -12.44
CA ASN A 150 -4.62 4.24 -12.46
C ASN A 150 -4.39 5.67 -11.99
N VAL A 151 -3.64 5.84 -10.91
CA VAL A 151 -3.24 7.18 -10.41
C VAL A 151 -2.44 7.91 -11.49
N LYS A 152 -1.42 7.26 -12.06
CA LYS A 152 -0.62 7.84 -13.14
C LYS A 152 -1.48 8.29 -14.31
N ARG A 153 -2.36 7.42 -14.79
CA ARG A 153 -3.29 7.72 -15.90
C ARG A 153 -4.22 8.88 -15.57
N LEU A 154 -4.76 8.92 -14.35
CA LEU A 154 -5.62 10.01 -13.90
C LEU A 154 -4.87 11.35 -13.93
N ILE A 155 -3.71 11.43 -13.30
CA ILE A 155 -2.91 12.66 -13.24
C ILE A 155 -2.48 13.10 -14.64
N GLN A 156 -2.04 12.17 -15.50
CA GLN A 156 -1.67 12.48 -16.89
C GLN A 156 -2.87 13.03 -17.69
N ARG A 157 -4.06 12.46 -17.52
CA ARG A 157 -5.28 12.94 -18.20
C ARG A 157 -5.72 14.33 -17.71
N LEU A 158 -5.59 14.59 -16.42
CA LEU A 158 -5.95 15.89 -15.84
C LEU A 158 -4.94 16.98 -16.20
N SER A 159 -3.65 16.63 -16.31
CA SER A 159 -2.58 17.58 -16.61
C SER A 159 -2.35 17.79 -18.11
N GLY A 160 -2.75 16.83 -18.95
CA GLY A 160 -2.34 16.78 -20.35
C GLY A 160 -0.86 16.46 -20.57
N LEU A 161 -0.13 16.07 -19.52
CA LEU A 161 1.31 15.83 -19.53
C LEU A 161 1.63 14.34 -19.51
N ILE A 162 2.74 13.94 -20.15
CA ILE A 162 3.33 12.61 -20.00
C ILE A 162 4.31 12.69 -18.83
N LEU A 163 4.00 11.99 -17.74
CA LEU A 163 4.74 12.08 -16.47
C LEU A 163 5.36 10.73 -16.10
N LYS A 164 6.53 10.78 -15.44
CA LYS A 164 7.16 9.64 -14.76
C LYS A 164 6.52 9.42 -13.40
N ASP A 165 6.75 8.25 -12.78
CA ASP A 165 6.12 7.89 -11.50
C ASP A 165 6.54 8.80 -10.36
N ASP A 166 7.81 9.22 -10.33
CA ASP A 166 8.35 10.16 -9.34
C ASP A 166 7.77 11.58 -9.50
N GLU A 167 7.49 12.01 -10.72
CA GLU A 167 6.82 13.29 -10.98
C GLU A 167 5.36 13.25 -10.52
N VAL A 168 4.68 12.12 -10.75
CA VAL A 168 3.30 11.90 -10.25
C VAL A 168 3.28 11.85 -8.73
N GLU A 169 4.21 11.11 -8.10
CA GLU A 169 4.35 11.05 -6.64
C GLU A 169 4.56 12.48 -6.07
N TYR A 170 5.46 13.25 -6.66
CA TYR A 170 5.73 14.63 -6.27
C TYR A 170 4.48 15.52 -6.34
N ILE A 171 3.76 15.47 -7.46
CA ILE A 171 2.50 16.22 -7.63
C ILE A 171 1.49 15.82 -6.54
N CYS A 172 1.28 14.53 -6.34
CA CYS A 172 0.33 14.05 -5.34
C CYS A 172 0.72 14.49 -3.92
N LEU A 173 2.03 14.48 -3.59
CA LEU A 173 2.53 14.88 -2.27
C LEU A 173 2.53 16.39 -2.02
N LEU A 174 2.59 17.22 -3.06
CA LEU A 174 2.49 18.68 -2.91
C LEU A 174 1.09 19.12 -2.49
N TYR A 175 0.07 18.40 -2.95
CA TYR A 175 -1.31 18.83 -2.86
C TYR A 175 -2.21 17.91 -2.01
N THR A 176 -1.68 16.81 -1.50
CA THR A 176 -2.30 16.06 -0.43
C THR A 176 -1.84 16.66 0.91
N SER A 177 -2.74 17.31 1.61
CA SER A 177 -2.67 17.53 3.05
C SER A 177 -2.32 16.20 3.77
N PRO A 178 -1.79 16.21 4.99
CA PRO A 178 -1.60 14.98 5.76
C PRO A 178 -2.81 14.06 5.62
N SER A 179 -2.57 12.76 5.64
CA SER A 179 -3.56 11.71 5.31
C SER A 179 -4.99 12.11 5.68
N PRO A 180 -6.02 11.84 4.85
CA PRO A 180 -7.43 12.04 5.24
C PRO A 180 -7.81 11.39 6.57
N ARG A 181 -6.90 10.61 7.15
CA ARG A 181 -7.01 9.93 8.43
C ARG A 181 -6.66 10.81 9.63
N ASP A 182 -5.92 11.92 9.41
CA ASP A 182 -5.52 12.84 10.47
C ASP A 182 -6.62 13.86 10.80
N SER A 183 -7.69 13.92 9.99
CA SER A 183 -8.83 14.81 10.21
C SER A 183 -9.92 14.24 11.13
N ASP A 184 -9.74 13.01 11.63
CA ASP A 184 -10.70 12.33 12.51
C ASP A 184 -10.17 12.23 13.97
N GLN A 185 -9.18 13.07 14.36
CA GLN A 185 -8.76 13.28 15.76
C GLN A 185 -9.34 14.57 16.31
#